data_5b79a567b5f13e60d143063507790279
#
_entry.id   5b79a567b5f13e60d143063507790279
#
_cell.length_a   1.000
_cell.length_b   1.000
_cell.length_c   1.000
_cell.angle_alpha   90.00
_cell.angle_beta   90.00
_cell.angle_gamma   90.00
#
_symmetry.space_group_name_H-M   'P 1'
#
loop_
_entity.id
_entity.type
_entity.pdbx_description
1 polymer ?
#
loop_
_entity_poly.entity_id
_entity_poly.type
_entity_poly.pdbx_seq_one_letter_code
_entity_poly.pdbx_strand_id
1 'polypeptide(L)'
;MRKKRKPEEHGFNVWRSYSDMMAGVLLLFVLIMCVTLFQAQKSYNESLQERDEKIALQEEYTQELLDKQNALDKKDETLQNQDAQLKTQDEKLAEQEQQLAALAAKLKEQESTLNAQQSALDEKTAQLKDQQAQIDQIIGVKADVIEALKNEFSKNNINVDIDAQTGALTLEASVMFDYDQAELTDAGKQALEQILPIYCKVLLQDDYMKYLAEIIIDGYTDTDGDYSYNLQLSQQRSLAVAQYLLDIQGNFLDVTQSQNLEKYLTVNGHSMANPVLDANGNVDKDASRR
;
A
#
# COMPACT_ATOMS: atom_id res chain seq x y z
N MET A 1 -4.61 71.96 37.96
CA MET A 1 -5.09 70.79 37.22
C MET A 1 -3.90 69.91 36.82
N ARG A 2 -3.74 68.77 37.47
CA ARG A 2 -2.62 67.83 37.28
C ARG A 2 -3.06 66.73 36.32
N LYS A 3 -2.46 66.66 35.11
CA LYS A 3 -2.64 65.55 34.15
C LYS A 3 -1.81 64.37 34.61
N LYS A 4 -2.44 63.26 34.93
CA LYS A 4 -1.81 61.97 35.20
C LYS A 4 -1.29 61.38 33.90
N ARG A 5 0.00 61.10 33.84
CA ARG A 5 0.60 60.21 32.81
C ARG A 5 0.23 58.75 33.12
N LYS A 6 -0.26 58.06 32.16
CA LYS A 6 -0.38 56.59 32.19
C LYS A 6 1.00 55.97 31.92
N PRO A 7 1.35 54.89 32.58
CA PRO A 7 2.58 54.16 32.25
C PRO A 7 2.36 53.35 31.00
N GLU A 8 3.36 53.39 30.11
CA GLU A 8 3.44 52.46 28.99
C GLU A 8 3.83 51.10 29.52
N GLU A 9 2.94 50.16 29.41
CA GLU A 9 3.23 48.75 29.60
C GLU A 9 3.94 48.23 28.34
N HIS A 10 5.23 47.98 28.46
CA HIS A 10 5.91 47.10 27.52
C HIS A 10 5.41 45.66 27.69
N GLY A 11 4.29 45.40 27.09
CA GLY A 11 3.78 44.03 26.93
C GLY A 11 4.70 43.24 26.02
N PHE A 12 5.45 42.36 26.63
CA PHE A 12 6.17 41.31 25.91
C PHE A 12 5.21 40.64 24.93
N ASN A 13 5.54 40.68 23.66
CA ASN A 13 4.66 40.26 22.58
C ASN A 13 4.62 38.71 22.49
N VAL A 14 4.18 38.10 23.58
CA VAL A 14 3.98 36.64 23.72
C VAL A 14 3.02 36.11 22.64
N TRP A 15 2.11 36.97 22.17
CA TRP A 15 1.15 36.65 21.14
C TRP A 15 1.77 36.34 19.76
N ARG A 16 2.89 36.95 19.42
CA ARG A 16 3.56 36.72 18.13
C ARG A 16 4.28 35.38 18.08
N SER A 17 4.92 35.00 19.20
CA SER A 17 5.55 33.68 19.34
C SER A 17 4.51 32.56 19.46
N TYR A 18 3.35 32.86 20.09
CA TYR A 18 2.22 31.95 20.18
C TYR A 18 1.55 31.77 18.82
N SER A 19 1.44 32.84 18.04
CA SER A 19 0.86 32.78 16.68
C SER A 19 1.74 31.97 15.72
N ASP A 20 3.07 32.08 15.80
CA ASP A 20 4.00 31.30 14.97
C ASP A 20 4.00 29.81 15.36
N MET A 21 3.96 29.53 16.67
CA MET A 21 3.82 28.15 17.15
C MET A 21 2.47 27.54 16.74
N MET A 22 1.39 28.33 16.86
CA MET A 22 0.05 27.92 16.41
C MET A 22 -0.04 27.73 14.90
N ALA A 23 0.64 28.59 14.12
CA ALA A 23 0.73 28.44 12.66
C ALA A 23 1.47 27.14 12.28
N GLY A 24 2.58 26.82 12.95
CA GLY A 24 3.31 25.57 12.76
C GLY A 24 2.49 24.33 13.11
N VAL A 25 1.79 24.37 14.24
CA VAL A 25 0.89 23.30 14.68
C VAL A 25 -0.30 23.19 13.70
N LEU A 26 -0.86 24.29 13.24
CA LEU A 26 -1.95 24.31 12.26
C LEU A 26 -1.49 23.69 10.92
N LEU A 27 -0.27 24.01 10.47
CA LEU A 27 0.29 23.49 9.21
C LEU A 27 0.55 21.97 9.30
N LEU A 28 1.06 21.52 10.46
CA LEU A 28 1.24 20.11 10.76
C LEU A 28 -0.13 19.38 10.80
N PHE A 29 -1.12 20.02 11.41
CA PHE A 29 -2.49 19.51 11.45
C PHE A 29 -3.11 19.42 10.06
N VAL A 30 -2.92 20.44 9.21
CA VAL A 30 -3.39 20.42 7.81
C VAL A 30 -2.69 19.32 7.02
N LEU A 31 -1.38 19.08 7.23
CA LEU A 31 -0.64 18.04 6.55
C LEU A 31 -1.12 16.64 6.96
N ILE A 32 -1.31 16.42 8.27
CA ILE A 32 -1.91 15.18 8.78
C ILE A 32 -3.34 15.02 8.24
N MET A 33 -4.11 16.11 8.19
CA MET A 33 -5.47 16.09 7.64
C MET A 33 -5.46 15.76 6.14
N CYS A 34 -4.50 16.27 5.36
CA CYS A 34 -4.36 15.91 3.94
C CYS A 34 -4.00 14.43 3.74
N VAL A 35 -3.07 13.91 4.54
CA VAL A 35 -2.70 12.47 4.48
C VAL A 35 -3.87 11.59 4.92
N THR A 36 -4.54 11.97 6.02
CA THR A 36 -5.73 11.22 6.49
C THR A 36 -6.89 11.31 5.51
N LEU A 37 -7.09 12.47 4.87
CA LEU A 37 -8.10 12.62 3.81
C LEU A 37 -7.75 11.79 2.58
N PHE A 38 -6.47 11.74 2.17
CA PHE A 38 -6.04 10.90 1.05
C PHE A 38 -6.20 9.41 1.35
N GLN A 39 -5.83 8.98 2.56
CA GLN A 39 -6.06 7.60 3.02
C GLN A 39 -7.56 7.29 3.16
N ALA A 40 -8.32 8.24 3.71
CA ALA A 40 -9.78 8.12 3.82
C ALA A 40 -10.42 8.07 2.43
N GLN A 41 -9.93 8.89 1.49
CA GLN A 41 -10.43 8.88 0.09
C GLN A 41 -10.15 7.54 -0.60
N LYS A 42 -8.95 6.99 -0.41
CA LYS A 42 -8.58 5.67 -0.95
C LYS A 42 -9.43 4.57 -0.32
N SER A 43 -9.51 4.54 1.01
CA SER A 43 -10.34 3.58 1.74
C SER A 43 -11.84 3.77 1.43
N TYR A 44 -12.27 5.02 1.24
CA TYR A 44 -13.64 5.33 0.81
C TYR A 44 -13.94 4.80 -0.59
N ASN A 45 -12.99 4.95 -1.54
CA ASN A 45 -13.17 4.43 -2.89
C ASN A 45 -13.19 2.88 -2.92
N GLU A 46 -12.29 2.24 -2.15
CA GLU A 46 -12.31 0.78 -1.99
C GLU A 46 -13.62 0.31 -1.32
N SER A 47 -14.05 1.01 -0.27
CA SER A 47 -15.33 0.76 0.40
C SER A 47 -16.54 1.03 -0.50
N LEU A 48 -16.44 2.03 -1.40
CA LEU A 48 -17.48 2.27 -2.42
C LEU A 48 -17.53 1.12 -3.43
N GLN A 49 -16.39 0.64 -3.89
CA GLN A 49 -16.32 -0.49 -4.82
C GLN A 49 -16.91 -1.77 -4.21
N GLU A 50 -16.51 -2.08 -2.95
CA GLU A 50 -17.13 -3.21 -2.21
C GLU A 50 -18.63 -3.00 -1.97
N ARG A 51 -19.04 -1.76 -1.74
CA ARG A 51 -20.45 -1.44 -1.55
C ARG A 51 -21.25 -1.57 -2.84
N ASP A 52 -20.66 -1.13 -3.97
CA ASP A 52 -21.30 -1.23 -5.28
C ASP A 52 -21.42 -2.69 -5.73
N GLU A 53 -20.41 -3.53 -5.45
CA GLU A 53 -20.50 -4.99 -5.66
C GLU A 53 -21.57 -5.62 -4.76
N LYS A 54 -21.66 -5.20 -3.48
CA LYS A 54 -22.72 -5.66 -2.57
C LYS A 54 -24.11 -5.19 -3.01
N ILE A 55 -24.21 -3.95 -3.52
CA ILE A 55 -25.46 -3.41 -4.04
C ILE A 55 -25.89 -4.17 -5.28
N ALA A 56 -24.96 -4.43 -6.23
CA ALA A 56 -25.25 -5.21 -7.43
C ALA A 56 -25.73 -6.63 -7.09
N LEU A 57 -25.06 -7.28 -6.14
CA LEU A 57 -25.47 -8.59 -5.64
C LEU A 57 -26.84 -8.54 -4.93
N GLN A 58 -27.09 -7.47 -4.17
CA GLN A 58 -28.36 -7.26 -3.49
C GLN A 58 -29.48 -6.95 -4.48
N GLU A 59 -29.18 -6.21 -5.55
CA GLU A 59 -30.14 -5.98 -6.65
C GLU A 59 -30.47 -7.28 -7.40
N GLU A 60 -29.48 -8.15 -7.67
CA GLU A 60 -29.69 -9.46 -8.26
C GLU A 60 -30.58 -10.36 -7.38
N TYR A 61 -30.32 -10.43 -6.07
CA TYR A 61 -31.17 -11.13 -5.13
C TYR A 61 -32.57 -10.53 -5.03
N THR A 62 -32.67 -9.20 -5.09
CA THR A 62 -33.97 -8.50 -5.03
C THR A 62 -34.78 -8.77 -6.30
N GLN A 63 -34.12 -8.79 -7.46
CA GLN A 63 -34.77 -9.12 -8.73
C GLN A 63 -35.24 -10.59 -8.75
N GLU A 64 -34.42 -11.52 -8.25
CA GLU A 64 -34.77 -12.93 -8.11
C GLU A 64 -35.96 -13.12 -7.13
N LEU A 65 -35.97 -12.34 -6.02
CA LEU A 65 -37.10 -12.31 -5.09
C LEU A 65 -38.36 -11.75 -5.73
N LEU A 66 -38.24 -10.68 -6.54
CA LEU A 66 -39.37 -10.09 -7.26
C LEU A 66 -39.94 -11.04 -8.30
N ASP A 67 -39.09 -11.76 -9.03
CA ASP A 67 -39.50 -12.77 -10.00
C ASP A 67 -40.16 -13.99 -9.32
N LYS A 68 -39.63 -14.39 -8.15
CA LYS A 68 -40.25 -15.41 -7.29
C LYS A 68 -41.59 -14.94 -6.72
N GLN A 69 -41.70 -13.66 -6.31
CA GLN A 69 -42.96 -13.09 -5.84
C GLN A 69 -44.02 -13.07 -6.96
N ASN A 70 -43.64 -12.58 -8.13
CA ASN A 70 -44.50 -12.60 -9.31
C ASN A 70 -44.94 -14.02 -9.74
N ALA A 71 -44.01 -14.99 -9.58
CA ALA A 71 -44.32 -16.41 -9.84
C ALA A 71 -45.24 -16.99 -8.74
N LEU A 72 -45.07 -16.54 -7.48
CA LEU A 72 -45.97 -16.90 -6.38
C LEU A 72 -47.36 -16.30 -6.57
N ASP A 73 -47.43 -15.00 -6.89
CA ASP A 73 -48.73 -14.29 -7.12
C ASP A 73 -49.50 -14.94 -8.28
N LYS A 74 -48.77 -15.35 -9.36
CA LYS A 74 -49.42 -16.15 -10.45
C LYS A 74 -49.88 -17.54 -10.00
N LYS A 75 -49.15 -18.16 -9.09
CA LYS A 75 -49.57 -19.48 -8.53
C LYS A 75 -50.80 -19.33 -7.61
N ASP A 76 -50.83 -18.27 -6.81
CA ASP A 76 -51.97 -17.96 -5.92
C ASP A 76 -53.25 -17.66 -6.74
N GLU A 77 -53.11 -16.90 -7.83
CA GLU A 77 -54.18 -16.64 -8.76
C GLU A 77 -54.68 -17.94 -9.45
N THR A 78 -53.75 -18.87 -9.77
CA THR A 78 -54.07 -20.16 -10.32
C THR A 78 -54.77 -21.05 -9.30
N LEU A 79 -54.33 -21.00 -8.03
CA LEU A 79 -54.95 -21.74 -6.94
C LEU A 79 -56.37 -21.16 -6.59
N GLN A 80 -56.55 -19.83 -6.60
CA GLN A 80 -57.86 -19.21 -6.40
C GLN A 80 -58.86 -19.56 -7.52
N ASN A 81 -58.35 -19.63 -8.77
CA ASN A 81 -59.17 -20.11 -9.90
C ASN A 81 -59.48 -21.59 -9.81
N GLN A 82 -58.58 -22.40 -9.28
CA GLN A 82 -58.80 -23.84 -9.06
C GLN A 82 -59.75 -24.11 -7.87
N ASP A 83 -59.63 -23.35 -6.78
CA ASP A 83 -60.53 -23.40 -5.61
C ASP A 83 -61.96 -23.06 -5.99
N ALA A 84 -62.18 -22.18 -6.95
CA ALA A 84 -63.50 -21.87 -7.49
C ALA A 84 -64.11 -23.02 -8.32
N GLN A 85 -63.22 -23.92 -8.84
CA GLN A 85 -63.66 -25.08 -9.68
C GLN A 85 -63.78 -26.40 -8.92
N LEU A 86 -63.15 -26.50 -7.73
CA LEU A 86 -63.08 -27.76 -6.98
C LEU A 86 -64.19 -27.88 -5.93
N LYS A 87 -65.26 -28.50 -6.39
CA LYS A 87 -66.36 -28.91 -5.46
C LYS A 87 -66.27 -30.38 -5.00
N THR A 88 -65.20 -31.07 -5.32
CA THR A 88 -65.02 -32.45 -4.88
C THR A 88 -63.78 -32.60 -4.00
N GLN A 89 -64.00 -33.07 -2.76
CA GLN A 89 -62.99 -33.08 -1.69
C GLN A 89 -61.80 -34.07 -1.92
N ASP A 90 -62.00 -35.10 -2.72
CA ASP A 90 -61.00 -36.18 -2.86
C ASP A 90 -59.82 -35.81 -3.79
N GLU A 91 -60.00 -34.96 -4.80
CA GLU A 91 -58.92 -34.48 -5.64
C GLU A 91 -58.02 -33.44 -4.91
N LYS A 92 -58.62 -32.73 -3.95
CA LYS A 92 -57.91 -31.75 -3.11
C LYS A 92 -56.83 -32.35 -2.22
N LEU A 93 -57.10 -33.51 -1.64
CA LEU A 93 -56.13 -34.15 -0.72
C LEU A 93 -54.92 -34.71 -1.47
N ALA A 94 -55.11 -35.31 -2.60
CA ALA A 94 -54.03 -35.84 -3.43
C ALA A 94 -53.11 -34.71 -3.99
N GLU A 95 -53.74 -33.57 -4.36
CA GLU A 95 -52.99 -32.41 -4.87
C GLU A 95 -52.22 -31.67 -3.74
N GLN A 96 -52.81 -31.57 -2.52
CA GLN A 96 -52.13 -31.04 -1.36
C GLN A 96 -50.95 -31.91 -0.87
N GLU A 97 -51.07 -33.22 -0.91
CA GLU A 97 -49.99 -34.14 -0.62
C GLU A 97 -48.83 -34.01 -1.63
N GLN A 98 -49.19 -33.86 -2.92
CA GLN A 98 -48.16 -33.67 -3.96
C GLN A 98 -47.46 -32.32 -3.86
N GLN A 99 -48.18 -31.25 -3.49
CA GLN A 99 -47.62 -29.91 -3.22
C GLN A 99 -46.74 -29.91 -1.98
N LEU A 100 -47.12 -30.60 -0.90
CA LEU A 100 -46.31 -30.78 0.30
C LEU A 100 -45.03 -31.55 0.07
N ALA A 101 -45.10 -32.63 -0.76
CA ALA A 101 -43.92 -33.38 -1.15
C ALA A 101 -42.98 -32.54 -2.02
N ALA A 102 -43.53 -31.72 -2.93
CA ALA A 102 -42.74 -30.81 -3.78
C ALA A 102 -42.09 -29.65 -2.94
N LEU A 103 -42.83 -29.16 -1.95
CA LEU A 103 -42.31 -28.14 -1.02
C LEU A 103 -41.22 -28.67 -0.10
N ALA A 104 -41.41 -29.91 0.40
CA ALA A 104 -40.40 -30.62 1.20
C ALA A 104 -39.12 -30.90 0.36
N ALA A 105 -39.30 -31.26 -0.91
CA ALA A 105 -38.17 -31.42 -1.83
C ALA A 105 -37.43 -30.10 -2.10
N LYS A 106 -38.18 -28.99 -2.29
CA LYS A 106 -37.60 -27.65 -2.47
C LYS A 106 -36.88 -27.14 -1.19
N LEU A 107 -37.46 -27.37 -0.02
CA LEU A 107 -36.82 -27.04 1.24
C LEU A 107 -35.51 -27.82 1.43
N LYS A 108 -35.52 -29.10 1.09
CA LYS A 108 -34.31 -29.92 1.14
C LYS A 108 -33.23 -29.47 0.13
N GLU A 109 -33.66 -29.03 -1.06
CA GLU A 109 -32.73 -28.44 -2.06
C GLU A 109 -32.17 -27.11 -1.63
N GLN A 110 -33.01 -26.24 -1.04
CA GLN A 110 -32.56 -24.97 -0.46
C GLN A 110 -31.65 -25.17 0.74
N GLU A 111 -31.95 -26.10 1.61
CA GLU A 111 -31.10 -26.47 2.76
C GLU A 111 -29.73 -27.00 2.26
N SER A 112 -29.72 -27.85 1.24
CA SER A 112 -28.49 -28.32 0.62
C SER A 112 -27.68 -27.20 -0.01
N THR A 113 -28.36 -26.26 -0.69
CA THR A 113 -27.71 -25.09 -1.30
C THR A 113 -27.15 -24.14 -0.23
N LEU A 114 -27.92 -23.92 0.86
CA LEU A 114 -27.47 -23.09 1.98
C LEU A 114 -26.24 -23.70 2.67
N ASN A 115 -26.25 -25.01 2.87
CA ASN A 115 -25.11 -25.73 3.46
C ASN A 115 -23.87 -25.67 2.54
N ALA A 116 -24.05 -25.78 1.22
CA ALA A 116 -22.97 -25.63 0.26
C ALA A 116 -22.42 -24.19 0.25
N GLN A 117 -23.30 -23.19 0.31
CA GLN A 117 -22.90 -21.79 0.40
C GLN A 117 -22.18 -21.47 1.72
N GLN A 118 -22.66 -22.03 2.84
CA GLN A 118 -21.99 -21.88 4.13
C GLN A 118 -20.60 -22.50 4.10
N SER A 119 -20.45 -23.70 3.56
CA SER A 119 -19.16 -24.36 3.42
C SER A 119 -18.19 -23.57 2.53
N ALA A 120 -18.69 -23.00 1.43
CA ALA A 120 -17.90 -22.13 0.55
C ALA A 120 -17.50 -20.80 1.23
N LEU A 121 -18.39 -20.27 2.06
CA LEU A 121 -18.11 -19.08 2.86
C LEU A 121 -17.04 -19.35 3.93
N ASP A 122 -17.15 -20.48 4.61
CA ASP A 122 -16.19 -20.90 5.63
C ASP A 122 -14.79 -21.13 5.01
N GLU A 123 -14.75 -21.76 3.82
CA GLU A 123 -13.51 -21.94 3.05
C GLU A 123 -12.88 -20.59 2.67
N LYS A 124 -13.69 -19.67 2.12
CA LYS A 124 -13.19 -18.31 1.78
C LYS A 124 -12.73 -17.56 3.00
N THR A 125 -13.42 -17.68 4.12
CA THR A 125 -13.03 -17.05 5.37
C THR A 125 -11.70 -17.60 5.87
N ALA A 126 -11.49 -18.91 5.77
CA ALA A 126 -10.22 -19.55 6.11
C ALA A 126 -9.08 -19.06 5.17
N GLN A 127 -9.33 -18.97 3.86
CA GLN A 127 -8.38 -18.44 2.89
C GLN A 127 -8.00 -16.98 3.18
N LEU A 128 -8.99 -16.12 3.47
CA LEU A 128 -8.74 -14.72 3.83
C LEU A 128 -7.91 -14.60 5.11
N LYS A 129 -8.18 -15.44 6.09
CA LYS A 129 -7.42 -15.46 7.34
C LYS A 129 -5.97 -15.89 7.11
N ASP A 130 -5.74 -16.88 6.26
CA ASP A 130 -4.40 -17.31 5.87
C ASP A 130 -3.66 -16.22 5.11
N GLN A 131 -4.30 -15.58 4.14
CA GLN A 131 -3.74 -14.44 3.43
C GLN A 131 -3.40 -13.28 4.38
N GLN A 132 -4.27 -12.98 5.35
CA GLN A 132 -3.99 -11.94 6.34
C GLN A 132 -2.76 -12.31 7.18
N ALA A 133 -2.64 -13.55 7.61
CA ALA A 133 -1.47 -14.02 8.35
C ALA A 133 -0.17 -13.91 7.53
N GLN A 134 -0.23 -14.21 6.23
CA GLN A 134 0.91 -14.03 5.32
C GLN A 134 1.28 -12.55 5.17
N ILE A 135 0.32 -11.66 5.04
CA ILE A 135 0.54 -10.20 4.98
C ILE A 135 1.17 -9.70 6.28
N ASP A 136 0.64 -10.10 7.42
CA ASP A 136 1.17 -9.71 8.74
C ASP A 136 2.61 -10.21 8.93
N GLN A 137 2.91 -11.41 8.43
CA GLN A 137 4.26 -11.97 8.44
C GLN A 137 5.22 -11.15 7.55
N ILE A 138 4.79 -10.75 6.34
CA ILE A 138 5.60 -9.92 5.43
C ILE A 138 5.87 -8.55 6.07
N ILE A 139 4.86 -7.95 6.70
CA ILE A 139 5.00 -6.67 7.40
C ILE A 139 6.00 -6.80 8.57
N GLY A 140 5.90 -7.89 9.33
CA GLY A 140 6.83 -8.18 10.41
C GLY A 140 8.28 -8.32 9.92
N VAL A 141 8.50 -9.15 8.90
CA VAL A 141 9.84 -9.33 8.28
C VAL A 141 10.40 -8.02 7.77
N LYS A 142 9.58 -7.18 7.15
CA LYS A 142 10.02 -5.86 6.68
C LYS A 142 10.51 -4.98 7.84
N ALA A 143 9.79 -4.96 8.95
CA ALA A 143 10.23 -4.23 10.14
C ALA A 143 11.54 -4.78 10.72
N ASP A 144 11.68 -6.11 10.76
CA ASP A 144 12.89 -6.78 11.22
C ASP A 144 14.10 -6.44 10.33
N VAL A 145 13.92 -6.41 9.01
CA VAL A 145 14.98 -6.01 8.04
C VAL A 145 15.41 -4.57 8.28
N ILE A 146 14.46 -3.65 8.43
CA ILE A 146 14.77 -2.24 8.67
C ILE A 146 15.53 -2.07 10.00
N GLU A 147 15.11 -2.78 11.05
CA GLU A 147 15.79 -2.76 12.34
C GLU A 147 17.20 -3.39 12.24
N ALA A 148 17.35 -4.50 11.54
CA ALA A 148 18.64 -5.13 11.30
C ALA A 148 19.60 -4.21 10.54
N LEU A 149 19.13 -3.53 9.50
CA LEU A 149 19.91 -2.54 8.75
C LEU A 149 20.37 -1.39 9.67
N LYS A 150 19.45 -0.79 10.43
CA LYS A 150 19.79 0.29 11.38
C LYS A 150 20.84 -0.15 12.41
N ASN A 151 20.68 -1.35 12.94
CA ASN A 151 21.60 -1.92 13.93
C ASN A 151 23.00 -2.17 13.32
N GLU A 152 23.06 -2.75 12.11
CA GLU A 152 24.33 -3.03 11.46
C GLU A 152 25.08 -1.75 11.04
N PHE A 153 24.37 -0.75 10.51
CA PHE A 153 24.98 0.56 10.20
C PHE A 153 25.47 1.27 11.47
N SER A 154 24.69 1.25 12.55
CA SER A 154 25.07 1.82 13.83
C SER A 154 26.33 1.16 14.43
N LYS A 155 26.43 -0.17 14.37
CA LYS A 155 27.60 -0.92 14.84
C LYS A 155 28.88 -0.55 14.08
N ASN A 156 28.75 -0.19 12.82
CA ASN A 156 29.87 0.23 11.97
C ASN A 156 30.12 1.74 12.01
N ASN A 157 29.40 2.48 12.85
CA ASN A 157 29.46 3.95 12.95
C ASN A 157 29.17 4.67 11.62
N ILE A 158 28.35 4.08 10.76
CA ILE A 158 27.91 4.66 9.50
C ILE A 158 26.54 5.29 9.71
N ASN A 159 26.48 6.59 9.48
CA ASN A 159 25.22 7.34 9.57
C ASN A 159 24.59 7.39 8.18
N VAL A 160 23.51 6.64 7.99
CA VAL A 160 22.71 6.63 6.77
C VAL A 160 21.25 6.85 7.12
N ASP A 161 20.56 7.53 6.24
CA ASP A 161 19.11 7.67 6.36
C ASP A 161 18.42 6.46 5.73
N ILE A 162 17.68 5.73 6.56
CA ILE A 162 16.91 4.56 6.16
C ILE A 162 15.44 4.91 6.28
N ASP A 163 14.75 4.94 5.17
CA ASP A 163 13.32 5.16 5.14
C ASP A 163 12.59 4.09 5.97
N ALA A 164 11.86 4.56 6.97
CA ALA A 164 11.20 3.66 7.94
C ALA A 164 10.03 2.86 7.33
N GLN A 165 9.54 3.26 6.17
CA GLN A 165 8.43 2.58 5.50
C GLN A 165 8.90 1.62 4.42
N THR A 166 9.97 1.95 3.72
CA THR A 166 10.45 1.16 2.57
C THR A 166 11.72 0.38 2.88
N GLY A 167 12.51 0.82 3.84
CA GLY A 167 13.87 0.32 4.08
C GLY A 167 14.88 0.83 3.05
N ALA A 168 14.48 1.75 2.19
CA ALA A 168 15.37 2.32 1.18
C ALA A 168 16.45 3.20 1.83
N LEU A 169 17.65 3.14 1.27
CA LEU A 169 18.75 4.03 1.58
C LEU A 169 18.77 5.16 0.56
N THR A 170 18.92 6.39 1.03
CA THR A 170 19.14 7.54 0.17
C THR A 170 20.61 7.94 0.20
N LEU A 171 21.23 7.98 -0.97
CA LEU A 171 22.62 8.42 -1.15
C LEU A 171 22.64 9.73 -1.93
N GLU A 172 23.44 10.69 -1.46
CA GLU A 172 23.56 11.98 -2.14
C GLU A 172 24.34 11.83 -3.45
N ALA A 173 23.69 12.15 -4.57
CA ALA A 173 24.33 12.05 -5.87
C ALA A 173 25.54 12.99 -6.05
N SER A 174 25.61 14.08 -5.30
CA SER A 174 26.77 15.03 -5.29
C SER A 174 28.06 14.40 -4.77
N VAL A 175 27.94 13.38 -3.90
CA VAL A 175 29.09 12.60 -3.44
C VAL A 175 29.45 11.52 -4.46
N MET A 176 28.42 10.94 -5.09
CA MET A 176 28.55 9.79 -5.98
C MET A 176 29.05 10.16 -7.35
N PHE A 177 28.65 11.31 -7.89
CA PHE A 177 28.89 11.72 -9.26
C PHE A 177 29.26 13.19 -9.35
N ASP A 178 30.17 13.53 -10.26
CA ASP A 178 30.40 14.91 -10.65
C ASP A 178 29.17 15.48 -11.38
N TYR A 179 29.12 16.81 -11.47
CA TYR A 179 28.02 17.48 -12.16
C TYR A 179 27.90 16.99 -13.60
N ASP A 180 26.68 16.60 -13.99
CA ASP A 180 26.36 16.12 -15.34
C ASP A 180 27.13 14.86 -15.77
N GLN A 181 27.68 14.11 -14.82
CA GLN A 181 28.39 12.85 -15.10
C GLN A 181 27.62 11.66 -14.52
N ALA A 182 27.88 10.49 -15.11
CA ALA A 182 27.40 9.18 -14.63
C ALA A 182 28.55 8.26 -14.19
N GLU A 183 29.79 8.74 -14.22
CA GLU A 183 30.94 8.02 -13.71
C GLU A 183 31.06 8.25 -12.19
N LEU A 184 31.25 7.17 -11.44
CA LEU A 184 31.41 7.25 -9.99
C LEU A 184 32.73 7.94 -9.61
N THR A 185 32.64 8.91 -8.73
CA THR A 185 33.80 9.55 -8.11
C THR A 185 34.53 8.57 -7.19
N ASP A 186 35.80 8.84 -6.85
CA ASP A 186 36.50 8.03 -5.87
C ASP A 186 35.86 8.10 -4.48
N ALA A 187 35.30 9.26 -4.09
CA ALA A 187 34.53 9.42 -2.85
C ALA A 187 33.25 8.58 -2.88
N GLY A 188 32.54 8.57 -4.01
CA GLY A 188 31.35 7.74 -4.22
C GLY A 188 31.67 6.24 -4.12
N LYS A 189 32.74 5.77 -4.75
CA LYS A 189 33.20 4.38 -4.63
C LYS A 189 33.50 4.02 -3.17
N GLN A 190 34.22 4.86 -2.44
CA GLN A 190 34.51 4.65 -1.02
C GLN A 190 33.22 4.60 -0.16
N ALA A 191 32.25 5.46 -0.43
CA ALA A 191 30.98 5.43 0.26
C ALA A 191 30.21 4.11 -0.03
N LEU A 192 30.20 3.68 -1.28
CA LEU A 192 29.56 2.41 -1.67
C LEU A 192 30.24 1.19 -1.04
N GLU A 193 31.59 1.18 -0.97
CA GLU A 193 32.36 0.11 -0.31
C GLU A 193 32.05 -0.02 1.19
N GLN A 194 31.62 1.05 1.83
CA GLN A 194 31.21 1.02 3.24
C GLN A 194 29.75 0.59 3.41
N ILE A 195 28.87 1.02 2.53
CA ILE A 195 27.42 0.87 2.68
C ILE A 195 26.93 -0.45 2.08
N LEU A 196 27.33 -0.77 0.84
CA LEU A 196 26.78 -1.90 0.10
C LEU A 196 27.06 -3.26 0.75
N PRO A 197 28.23 -3.53 1.34
CA PRO A 197 28.47 -4.80 2.03
C PRO A 197 27.49 -5.04 3.19
N ILE A 198 27.18 -4.01 3.95
CA ILE A 198 26.24 -4.10 5.08
C ILE A 198 24.84 -4.33 4.56
N TYR A 199 24.41 -3.52 3.61
CA TYR A 199 23.07 -3.58 3.04
C TYR A 199 22.79 -4.93 2.38
N CYS A 200 23.67 -5.37 1.50
CA CYS A 200 23.53 -6.64 0.80
C CYS A 200 23.59 -7.85 1.76
N LYS A 201 24.52 -7.85 2.72
CA LYS A 201 24.61 -8.94 3.71
C LYS A 201 23.34 -9.09 4.55
N VAL A 202 22.69 -8.00 4.92
CA VAL A 202 21.42 -8.06 5.67
C VAL A 202 20.31 -8.59 4.77
N LEU A 203 20.14 -8.04 3.57
CA LEU A 203 19.04 -8.44 2.67
C LEU A 203 19.16 -9.88 2.17
N LEU A 204 20.39 -10.36 1.95
CA LEU A 204 20.67 -11.68 1.41
C LEU A 204 20.83 -12.76 2.50
N GLN A 205 20.39 -12.50 3.73
CA GLN A 205 20.28 -13.53 4.77
C GLN A 205 19.16 -14.52 4.44
N ASP A 206 19.37 -15.78 4.72
CA ASP A 206 18.41 -16.86 4.43
C ASP A 206 17.01 -16.59 5.00
N ASP A 207 16.95 -15.96 6.18
CA ASP A 207 15.70 -15.62 6.84
C ASP A 207 14.87 -14.58 6.05
N TYR A 208 15.52 -13.67 5.32
CA TYR A 208 14.88 -12.60 4.57
C TYR A 208 14.72 -12.93 3.08
N MET A 209 15.61 -13.76 2.52
CA MET A 209 15.63 -14.11 1.10
C MET A 209 14.31 -14.63 0.55
N LYS A 210 13.57 -15.41 1.33
CA LYS A 210 12.26 -15.95 0.93
C LYS A 210 11.16 -14.90 0.75
N TYR A 211 11.40 -13.69 1.24
CA TYR A 211 10.48 -12.55 1.13
C TYR A 211 11.03 -11.47 0.18
N LEU A 212 12.27 -11.61 -0.28
CA LEU A 212 12.91 -10.65 -1.18
C LEU A 212 12.31 -10.80 -2.57
N ALA A 213 11.68 -9.76 -3.08
CA ALA A 213 11.18 -9.68 -4.45
C ALA A 213 12.23 -9.11 -5.39
N GLU A 214 12.82 -7.96 -5.01
CA GLU A 214 13.82 -7.23 -5.81
C GLU A 214 14.73 -6.40 -4.89
N ILE A 215 15.95 -6.16 -5.34
CA ILE A 215 16.86 -5.13 -4.84
C ILE A 215 16.94 -4.07 -5.92
N ILE A 216 16.41 -2.89 -5.65
CA ILE A 216 16.26 -1.85 -6.68
C ILE A 216 17.26 -0.74 -6.43
N ILE A 217 17.98 -0.35 -7.47
CA ILE A 217 18.81 0.85 -7.48
C ILE A 217 18.10 1.88 -8.35
N ASP A 218 17.51 2.86 -7.68
CA ASP A 218 16.77 3.94 -8.30
C ASP A 218 17.63 5.21 -8.40
N GLY A 219 17.70 5.80 -9.58
CA GLY A 219 18.37 7.06 -9.80
C GLY A 219 17.40 8.17 -10.13
N TYR A 220 17.63 9.32 -9.52
CA TYR A 220 16.84 10.54 -9.73
C TYR A 220 17.75 11.70 -10.10
N THR A 221 17.20 12.67 -10.81
CA THR A 221 17.83 13.96 -11.09
C THR A 221 17.05 15.07 -10.43
N ASP A 222 17.62 16.26 -10.42
CA ASP A 222 16.86 17.48 -10.15
C ASP A 222 15.92 17.84 -11.33
N THR A 223 15.24 18.98 -11.20
CA THR A 223 14.28 19.46 -12.19
C THR A 223 14.91 20.33 -13.29
N ASP A 224 16.23 20.45 -13.35
CA ASP A 224 16.92 21.22 -14.38
C ASP A 224 17.12 20.38 -15.64
N GLY A 225 16.90 20.98 -16.79
CA GLY A 225 17.11 20.35 -18.08
C GLY A 225 15.88 19.62 -18.64
N ASP A 226 16.13 18.86 -19.71
CA ASP A 226 15.10 18.11 -20.44
C ASP A 226 14.79 16.77 -19.75
N TYR A 227 13.53 16.39 -19.74
CA TYR A 227 13.09 15.12 -19.12
C TYR A 227 13.79 13.90 -19.72
N SER A 228 13.94 13.86 -21.05
CA SER A 228 14.55 12.72 -21.75
C SER A 228 16.03 12.59 -21.43
N TYR A 229 16.73 13.72 -21.36
CA TYR A 229 18.12 13.78 -20.94
C TYR A 229 18.29 13.31 -19.50
N ASN A 230 17.49 13.84 -18.60
CA ASN A 230 17.50 13.44 -17.18
C ASN A 230 17.11 11.98 -16.97
N LEU A 231 16.23 11.43 -17.79
CA LEU A 231 15.90 10.02 -17.76
C LEU A 231 17.11 9.16 -18.13
N GLN A 232 17.84 9.54 -19.18
CA GLN A 232 19.06 8.85 -19.59
C GLN A 232 20.16 8.97 -18.51
N LEU A 233 20.37 10.18 -17.97
CA LEU A 233 21.37 10.43 -16.95
C LEU A 233 21.09 9.64 -15.66
N SER A 234 19.84 9.67 -15.18
CA SER A 234 19.43 8.90 -13.99
C SER A 234 19.62 7.39 -14.20
N GLN A 235 19.26 6.87 -15.37
CA GLN A 235 19.46 5.46 -15.71
C GLN A 235 20.94 5.07 -15.77
N GLN A 236 21.78 5.92 -16.36
CA GLN A 236 23.22 5.68 -16.43
C GLN A 236 23.88 5.69 -15.04
N ARG A 237 23.46 6.59 -14.16
CA ARG A 237 23.94 6.68 -12.78
C ARG A 237 23.57 5.43 -11.97
N SER A 238 22.31 5.01 -12.01
CA SER A 238 21.87 3.78 -11.33
C SER A 238 22.63 2.56 -11.87
N LEU A 239 22.83 2.50 -13.18
CA LEU A 239 23.59 1.43 -13.81
C LEU A 239 25.06 1.43 -13.36
N ALA A 240 25.69 2.61 -13.24
CA ALA A 240 27.07 2.71 -12.76
C ALA A 240 27.22 2.20 -11.32
N VAL A 241 26.27 2.51 -10.44
CA VAL A 241 26.23 1.97 -9.06
C VAL A 241 26.08 0.45 -9.09
N ALA A 242 25.15 -0.07 -9.90
CA ALA A 242 24.93 -1.52 -10.02
C ALA A 242 26.16 -2.25 -10.56
N GLN A 243 26.79 -1.74 -11.59
CA GLN A 243 28.02 -2.31 -12.14
C GLN A 243 29.13 -2.34 -11.09
N TYR A 244 29.32 -1.22 -10.37
CA TYR A 244 30.29 -1.17 -9.29
C TYR A 244 29.99 -2.17 -8.17
N LEU A 245 28.73 -2.30 -7.77
CA LEU A 245 28.30 -3.33 -6.81
C LEU A 245 28.66 -4.73 -7.28
N LEU A 246 28.37 -5.06 -8.53
CA LEU A 246 28.70 -6.36 -9.12
C LEU A 246 30.22 -6.61 -9.21
N ASP A 247 31.00 -5.56 -9.48
CA ASP A 247 32.47 -5.66 -9.52
C ASP A 247 33.07 -5.96 -8.13
N ILE A 248 32.50 -5.37 -7.06
CA ILE A 248 33.05 -5.54 -5.71
C ILE A 248 32.36 -6.65 -4.90
N GLN A 249 31.23 -7.21 -5.34
CA GLN A 249 30.41 -8.17 -4.58
C GLN A 249 31.21 -9.37 -4.07
N GLY A 250 32.16 -9.86 -4.86
CA GLY A 250 33.01 -10.98 -4.48
C GLY A 250 33.97 -10.73 -3.30
N ASN A 251 34.10 -9.45 -2.86
CA ASN A 251 34.90 -9.10 -1.69
C ASN A 251 34.17 -9.33 -0.36
N PHE A 252 32.82 -9.43 -0.41
CA PHE A 252 32.03 -9.48 0.81
C PHE A 252 30.81 -10.45 0.77
N LEU A 253 30.44 -10.97 -0.40
CA LEU A 253 29.42 -11.99 -0.58
C LEU A 253 30.04 -13.33 -0.93
N ASP A 254 29.41 -14.42 -0.50
CA ASP A 254 29.73 -15.75 -0.99
C ASP A 254 29.11 -15.98 -2.39
N VAL A 255 29.42 -17.14 -2.98
CA VAL A 255 28.96 -17.48 -4.34
C VAL A 255 27.44 -17.51 -4.45
N THR A 256 26.76 -18.03 -3.44
CA THR A 256 25.30 -18.15 -3.43
C THR A 256 24.65 -16.77 -3.28
N GLN A 257 25.17 -15.96 -2.38
CA GLN A 257 24.71 -14.59 -2.18
C GLN A 257 24.93 -13.73 -3.43
N SER A 258 26.08 -13.88 -4.11
CA SER A 258 26.36 -13.18 -5.37
C SER A 258 25.37 -13.57 -6.48
N GLN A 259 25.07 -14.86 -6.63
CA GLN A 259 24.06 -15.34 -7.59
C GLN A 259 22.67 -14.81 -7.23
N ASN A 260 22.33 -14.73 -5.96
CA ASN A 260 21.07 -14.15 -5.52
C ASN A 260 21.04 -12.64 -5.79
N LEU A 261 22.11 -11.91 -5.52
CA LEU A 261 22.20 -10.50 -5.87
C LEU A 261 21.95 -10.28 -7.37
N GLU A 262 22.64 -11.00 -8.23
CA GLU A 262 22.46 -10.90 -9.69
C GLU A 262 21.03 -11.23 -10.13
N LYS A 263 20.38 -12.17 -9.47
CA LYS A 263 19.00 -12.58 -9.79
C LYS A 263 17.94 -11.52 -9.42
N TYR A 264 18.16 -10.83 -8.30
CA TYR A 264 17.15 -9.91 -7.73
C TYR A 264 17.47 -8.43 -7.97
N LEU A 265 18.67 -8.10 -8.52
CA LEU A 265 19.07 -6.72 -8.77
C LEU A 265 18.31 -6.12 -9.95
N THR A 266 17.69 -4.98 -9.72
CA THR A 266 17.00 -4.18 -10.73
C THR A 266 17.52 -2.75 -10.71
N VAL A 267 17.56 -2.10 -11.87
CA VAL A 267 18.09 -0.75 -12.05
C VAL A 267 17.08 0.13 -12.76
N ASN A 268 16.73 1.27 -12.16
CA ASN A 268 15.78 2.20 -12.74
C ASN A 268 16.31 3.63 -12.75
N GLY A 269 16.00 4.35 -13.82
CA GLY A 269 16.15 5.80 -13.89
C GLY A 269 14.78 6.47 -13.87
N HIS A 270 14.61 7.44 -13.01
CA HIS A 270 13.32 8.12 -12.79
C HIS A 270 13.29 9.57 -13.29
N SER A 271 14.39 10.06 -13.90
CA SER A 271 14.47 11.47 -14.31
C SER A 271 14.23 12.39 -13.12
N MET A 272 13.45 13.43 -13.31
CA MET A 272 13.03 14.41 -12.31
C MET A 272 11.74 14.03 -11.57
N ALA A 273 11.36 12.74 -11.57
CA ALA A 273 10.16 12.28 -10.87
C ALA A 273 10.29 12.41 -9.36
N ASN A 274 9.19 12.77 -8.70
CA ASN A 274 9.11 12.89 -7.24
C ASN A 274 10.19 13.79 -6.63
N PRO A 275 10.30 15.06 -7.04
CA PRO A 275 11.31 15.95 -6.50
C PRO A 275 11.13 16.12 -4.99
N VAL A 276 12.23 16.21 -4.26
CA VAL A 276 12.22 16.52 -2.84
C VAL A 276 11.92 18.00 -2.67
N LEU A 277 11.05 18.33 -1.72
CA LEU A 277 10.67 19.71 -1.42
C LEU A 277 11.33 20.18 -0.12
N ASP A 278 11.78 21.42 -0.11
CA ASP A 278 12.26 22.10 1.10
C ASP A 278 11.11 22.42 2.06
N ALA A 279 11.44 22.96 3.23
CA ALA A 279 10.45 23.35 4.25
C ALA A 279 9.45 24.45 3.77
N ASN A 280 9.76 25.14 2.68
CA ASN A 280 8.93 26.19 2.09
C ASN A 280 8.07 25.66 0.93
N GLY A 281 8.21 24.39 0.55
CA GLY A 281 7.51 23.77 -0.56
C GLY A 281 8.17 23.99 -1.93
N ASN A 282 9.39 24.53 -1.98
CA ASN A 282 10.15 24.62 -3.21
C ASN A 282 10.94 23.35 -3.45
N VAL A 283 11.28 23.07 -4.70
CA VAL A 283 12.14 21.93 -5.04
C VAL A 283 13.54 22.12 -4.45
N ASP A 284 13.94 21.21 -3.58
CA ASP A 284 15.33 21.04 -3.16
C ASP A 284 16.05 20.24 -4.22
N LYS A 285 16.87 20.93 -5.03
CA LYS A 285 17.56 20.32 -6.15
C LYS A 285 18.64 19.33 -5.69
N ASP A 286 19.33 19.65 -4.60
CA ASP A 286 20.41 18.80 -4.09
C ASP A 286 19.84 17.50 -3.50
N ALA A 287 18.80 17.59 -2.69
CA ALA A 287 18.11 16.43 -2.14
C ALA A 287 17.32 15.63 -3.21
N SER A 288 16.93 16.27 -4.32
CA SER A 288 16.26 15.60 -5.43
C SER A 288 17.21 14.75 -6.27
N ARG A 289 18.50 15.06 -6.26
CA ARG A 289 19.55 14.26 -6.89
C ARG A 289 19.98 13.12 -5.95
N ARG A 290 19.39 11.98 -6.10
CA ARG A 290 19.61 10.80 -5.24
C ARG A 290 19.64 9.51 -6.04
#